data_365bcf3831dcc7e85e8c5baa174d6b93
#
_entry.id   365bcf3831dcc7e85e8c5baa174d6b93
#
_cell.length_a   1.000
_cell.length_b   1.000
_cell.length_c   1.000
_cell.angle_alpha   90.00
_cell.angle_beta   90.00
_cell.angle_gamma   90.00
#
_symmetry.space_group_name_H-M   'P 1'
#
loop_
_entity.id
_entity.type
_entity.pdbx_description
1 polymer ?
#
loop_
_entity_poly.entity_id
_entity_poly.type
_entity_poly.pdbx_seq_one_letter_code
_entity_poly.pdbx_strand_id
1 'polypeptide(L)' 'MGQWRWTLCEQFKNGKTTVEQHSGQQPFLRDAMEDVANTVEYMLQSKT' A
#
# COMPACT_ATOMS: atom_id res chain seq x y z
N MET A 1 -7.47 20.12 -9.86
CA MET A 1 -7.33 19.28 -10.51
C MET A 1 -7.00 17.92 -10.08
N GLY A 2 -6.35 17.11 -10.46
CA GLY A 2 -6.25 15.70 -10.18
C GLY A 2 -5.69 15.37 -8.82
N GLN A 3 -5.91 14.14 -8.42
CA GLN A 3 -5.33 13.59 -7.22
C GLN A 3 -4.58 12.33 -7.60
N TRP A 4 -3.59 12.00 -6.77
CA TRP A 4 -2.76 10.83 -7.00
C TRP A 4 -3.33 9.67 -6.21
N ARG A 5 -3.76 8.65 -6.92
CA ARG A 5 -4.29 7.44 -6.28
C ARG A 5 -3.26 6.33 -6.41
N TRP A 6 -3.08 5.58 -5.33
CA TRP A 6 -2.16 4.46 -5.33
C TRP A 6 -2.86 3.23 -4.78
N THR A 7 -2.38 2.08 -5.20
CA THR A 7 -2.90 0.80 -4.73
C THR A 7 -1.75 -0.15 -4.52
N LEU A 8 -1.76 -0.81 -3.38
CA LEU A 8 -0.78 -1.83 -3.04
C LEU A 8 -1.49 -3.15 -2.87
N CYS A 9 -0.94 -4.19 -3.48
CA CYS A 9 -1.49 -5.53 -3.36
C CYS A 9 -0.43 -6.45 -2.76
N GLU A 10 -0.84 -7.28 -1.84
CA GLU A 10 0.07 -8.24 -1.24
C GLU A 10 -0.49 -9.64 -1.44
N GLN A 11 0.35 -10.55 -1.91
CA GLN A 11 -0.02 -11.94 -2.08
C GLN A 11 0.79 -12.80 -1.13
N PHE A 12 0.11 -13.67 -0.40
CA PHE A 12 0.79 -14.62 0.49
C PHE A 12 1.01 -15.90 -0.29
N LYS A 13 2.21 -16.46 -0.14
CA LYS A 13 2.62 -17.61 -0.95
C LYS A 13 2.50 -18.94 -0.23
N ASN A 14 1.76 -19.02 0.81
CA ASN A 14 1.75 -20.25 1.60
C ASN A 14 0.53 -21.12 1.30
N GLY A 15 0.23 -21.31 0.02
CA GLY A 15 -0.90 -22.15 -0.35
C GLY A 15 -2.25 -21.53 -0.10
N LYS A 16 -2.29 -20.37 0.51
CA LYS A 16 -3.52 -19.63 0.69
C LYS A 16 -3.45 -18.36 -0.12
N THR A 17 -4.41 -18.21 -1.00
CA THR A 17 -4.47 -17.00 -1.79
C THR A 17 -5.24 -15.95 -1.02
N THR A 18 -4.57 -15.25 -0.17
CA THR A 18 -5.17 -14.09 0.49
C THR A 18 -4.55 -12.86 -0.13
N VAL A 19 -5.37 -12.04 -0.73
CA VAL A 19 -4.91 -10.81 -1.33
C VAL A 19 -5.35 -9.66 -0.43
N GLU A 20 -4.38 -8.95 0.13
CA GLU A 20 -4.67 -7.74 0.88
C GLU A 20 -4.43 -6.55 -0.02
N GLN A 21 -5.40 -5.66 -0.05
CA GLN A 21 -5.31 -4.45 -0.83
C GLN A 21 -5.29 -3.25 0.07
N HIS A 22 -4.34 -2.36 -0.18
CA HIS A 22 -4.27 -1.08 0.50
C HIS A 22 -4.26 0.01 -0.55
N SER A 23 -5.01 1.06 -0.31
CA SER A 23 -5.07 2.15 -1.27
C SER A 23 -5.15 3.47 -0.53
N GLY A 24 -4.78 4.52 -1.24
CA GLY A 24 -4.85 5.86 -0.68
C GLY A 24 -4.95 6.88 -1.81
N GLN A 25 -5.22 8.11 -1.44
CA GLN A 25 -5.38 9.19 -2.39
C GLN A 25 -4.89 10.47 -1.76
N GLN A 26 -4.02 11.19 -2.48
CA GLN A 26 -3.45 12.43 -1.99
C GLN A 26 -3.43 13.45 -3.12
N PRO A 27 -3.56 14.73 -2.79
CA PRO A 27 -3.54 15.77 -3.82
C PRO A 27 -2.15 16.00 -4.42
N PHE A 28 -1.09 15.59 -3.73
CA PHE A 28 0.27 15.78 -4.22
C PHE A 28 0.98 14.45 -4.34
N LEU A 29 1.79 14.32 -5.38
CA LEU A 29 2.52 13.09 -5.62
C LEU A 29 3.44 12.74 -4.44
N ARG A 30 4.11 13.74 -3.89
CA ARG A 30 5.02 13.50 -2.77
C ARG A 30 4.28 12.87 -1.59
N ASP A 31 3.09 13.37 -1.29
CA ASP A 31 2.30 12.84 -0.19
C ASP A 31 1.83 11.43 -0.49
N ALA A 32 1.48 11.16 -1.75
CA ALA A 32 1.08 9.81 -2.13
C ALA A 32 2.24 8.84 -1.98
N MET A 33 3.44 9.25 -2.36
CA MET A 33 4.62 8.41 -2.22
C MET A 33 4.92 8.13 -0.75
N GLU A 34 4.76 9.12 0.09
CA GLU A 34 4.96 8.94 1.52
C GLU A 34 3.93 7.96 2.10
N ASP A 35 2.69 8.06 1.65
CA ASP A 35 1.65 7.13 2.05
C ASP A 35 2.04 5.70 1.70
N VAL A 36 2.52 5.49 0.49
CA VAL A 36 2.92 4.16 0.04
C VAL A 36 4.06 3.64 0.91
N ALA A 37 5.05 4.47 1.16
CA ALA A 37 6.20 4.06 1.97
C ALA A 37 5.77 3.66 3.38
N ASN A 38 4.89 4.45 3.98
CA ASN A 38 4.42 4.16 5.32
C ASN A 38 3.59 2.88 5.35
N THR A 39 2.80 2.64 4.32
CA THR A 39 1.98 1.45 4.23
C THR A 39 2.84 0.21 4.08
N VAL A 40 3.86 0.28 3.23
CA VAL A 40 4.78 -0.84 3.04
C VAL A 40 5.49 -1.16 4.35
N GLU A 41 5.93 -0.14 5.04
CA GLU A 41 6.61 -0.35 6.32
C GLU A 41 5.68 -1.02 7.34
N TYR A 42 4.45 -0.57 7.39
CA TYR A 42 3.47 -1.16 8.29
C TYR A 42 3.25 -2.64 7.96
N MET A 43 3.11 -2.95 6.67
CA MET A 43 2.89 -4.31 6.23
C MET A 43 4.06 -5.21 6.59
N LEU A 44 5.27 -4.72 6.42
CA LEU A 44 6.46 -5.49 6.76
C LEU A 44 6.57 -5.73 8.26
N GLN A 45 6.24 -4.73 9.05
CA GLN A 45 6.31 -4.86 10.49
C GLN A 45 5.28 -5.85 11.03
N SER A 46 4.12 -5.89 10.42
CA SER A 46 3.07 -6.77 10.92
C SER A 46 3.35 -8.24 10.63
N LYS A 47 4.36 -8.52 9.80
CA LYS A 47 4.73 -9.91 9.49
C LYS A 47 5.76 -10.48 10.43
N THR A 48 6.37 -9.68 11.24
CA THR A 48 7.36 -10.17 12.20
C THR A 48 6.72 -10.36 13.60
#